data_ca57c34a5e2f9b4f060830e9be617ad0
#
_entry.id   ca57c34a5e2f9b4f060830e9be617ad0
#
_cell.length_a   1.000
_cell.length_b   1.000
_cell.length_c   1.000
_cell.angle_alpha   90.00
_cell.angle_beta   90.00
_cell.angle_gamma   90.00
#
_symmetry.space_group_name_H-M   'P 1'
#
loop_
_entity.id
_entity.type
_entity.pdbx_description
1 polymer ?
#
loop_
_entity_poly.entity_id
_entity_poly.type
_entity_poly.pdbx_seq_one_letter_code
_entity_poly.pdbx_strand_id
1 'polypeptide(L)'
;RRQRQMCIRDRNMSQRCNFCPVSKLLRDPSSNKTIHWEEVNSKTGRIYENHDSLINWFDGSIVHLQQSIDITDSKKAFHDACFDELTNTLTRRAGKELLEKLIKAAHQNCHGFITCMFDINSLKQVNDNYGHSEGDKLIITICQTLKKYLGSGDIFFRLSGDEFIVVFTEHSLQNVKEILQKVLIELKNSAQKNALPYEPSFTYGLLEVQ
;
A
#
# COMPACT_ATOMS: atom_id res chain seq x y z
N ARG A 1 32.04 13.75 -16.34
CA ARG A 1 32.71 13.93 -15.02
C ARG A 1 31.84 14.69 -13.99
N ARG A 2 31.09 15.75 -14.36
CA ARG A 2 30.26 16.52 -13.40
C ARG A 2 29.09 15.69 -12.82
N GLN A 3 28.43 14.86 -13.61
CA GLN A 3 27.32 13.99 -13.12
C GLN A 3 27.78 12.88 -12.16
N ARG A 4 28.99 12.32 -12.35
CA ARG A 4 29.60 11.39 -11.36
C ARG A 4 29.75 12.02 -9.98
N GLN A 5 30.09 13.32 -9.93
CA GLN A 5 30.28 14.06 -8.68
C GLN A 5 28.92 14.34 -7.98
N MET A 6 27.81 14.54 -8.73
CA MET A 6 26.49 14.72 -8.14
C MET A 6 25.99 13.45 -7.44
N CYS A 7 26.03 12.31 -8.13
CA CYS A 7 25.59 11.03 -7.55
C CYS A 7 26.38 10.64 -6.29
N ILE A 8 27.70 10.90 -6.26
CA ILE A 8 28.58 10.68 -5.11
C ILE A 8 28.30 11.69 -3.99
N ARG A 9 28.10 12.98 -4.33
CA ARG A 9 27.87 14.05 -3.35
C ARG A 9 26.51 13.95 -2.65
N ASP A 10 25.46 13.69 -3.42
CA ASP A 10 24.11 13.71 -2.89
C ASP A 10 23.81 12.49 -1.99
N ARG A 11 24.55 11.39 -2.20
CA ARG A 11 24.39 10.15 -1.42
C ARG A 11 25.50 9.91 -0.40
N ASN A 12 26.44 10.84 -0.26
CA ASN A 12 27.60 10.71 0.65
C ASN A 12 28.40 9.40 0.44
N MET A 13 28.49 8.93 -0.82
CA MET A 13 29.16 7.67 -1.18
C MET A 13 30.55 7.95 -1.76
N SER A 14 31.53 7.17 -1.35
CA SER A 14 32.92 7.24 -1.88
C SER A 14 33.09 6.55 -3.24
N GLN A 15 32.12 5.68 -3.62
CA GLN A 15 32.14 4.87 -4.85
C GLN A 15 30.79 4.91 -5.57
N ARG A 16 30.76 4.45 -6.82
CA ARG A 16 29.51 4.28 -7.60
C ARG A 16 28.57 3.32 -6.87
N CYS A 17 27.26 3.66 -6.85
CA CYS A 17 26.25 2.75 -6.35
C CYS A 17 26.16 1.49 -7.22
N ASN A 18 25.95 0.32 -6.60
CA ASN A 18 25.86 -0.96 -7.29
C ASN A 18 24.68 -1.06 -8.29
N PHE A 19 23.69 -0.18 -8.15
CA PHE A 19 22.52 -0.10 -9.02
C PHE A 19 22.59 1.03 -10.06
N CYS A 20 23.76 1.66 -10.23
CA CYS A 20 23.93 2.78 -11.16
C CYS A 20 23.47 2.41 -12.59
N PRO A 21 22.44 3.06 -13.15
CA PRO A 21 21.88 2.70 -14.45
C PRO A 21 22.88 2.88 -15.60
N VAL A 22 23.82 3.82 -15.47
CA VAL A 22 24.88 4.08 -16.45
C VAL A 22 25.70 2.81 -16.74
N SER A 23 25.98 2.01 -15.72
CA SER A 23 26.75 0.76 -15.91
C SER A 23 25.98 -0.30 -16.72
N LYS A 24 24.65 -0.27 -16.63
CA LYS A 24 23.76 -1.16 -17.43
C LYS A 24 23.67 -0.66 -18.87
N LEU A 25 23.53 0.65 -19.06
CA LEU A 25 23.46 1.26 -20.40
C LEU A 25 24.77 1.09 -21.18
N LEU A 26 25.92 1.20 -20.51
CA LEU A 26 27.25 1.03 -21.15
C LEU A 26 27.58 -0.40 -21.59
N ARG A 27 26.79 -1.41 -21.18
CA ARG A 27 26.97 -2.79 -21.68
C ARG A 27 26.50 -2.96 -23.12
N ASP A 28 25.55 -2.15 -23.54
CA ASP A 28 25.01 -2.14 -24.91
C ASP A 28 24.71 -0.68 -25.33
N PRO A 29 25.76 0.08 -25.68
CA PRO A 29 25.61 1.50 -26.02
C PRO A 29 24.81 1.75 -27.29
N SER A 30 24.68 0.76 -28.16
CA SER A 30 23.93 0.83 -29.44
C SER A 30 22.41 0.65 -29.24
N SER A 31 21.98 0.12 -28.09
CA SER A 31 20.57 0.00 -27.79
C SER A 31 20.02 1.37 -27.37
N ASN A 32 19.08 1.93 -28.13
CA ASN A 32 18.32 3.14 -27.74
C ASN A 32 17.38 2.85 -26.53
N LYS A 33 17.89 2.17 -25.49
CA LYS A 33 17.12 1.81 -24.31
C LYS A 33 17.16 2.95 -23.30
N THR A 34 16.01 3.27 -22.74
CA THR A 34 15.88 4.13 -21.57
C THR A 34 15.65 3.26 -20.34
N ILE A 35 16.36 3.52 -19.26
CA ILE A 35 16.15 2.87 -17.97
C ILE A 35 15.32 3.82 -17.11
N HIS A 36 14.18 3.32 -16.63
CA HIS A 36 13.29 4.03 -15.70
C HIS A 36 13.47 3.48 -14.29
N TRP A 37 13.56 4.37 -13.32
CA TRP A 37 13.67 3.95 -11.92
C TRP A 37 13.28 5.09 -10.99
N GLU A 38 12.80 4.72 -9.80
CA GLU A 38 12.40 5.68 -8.76
C GLU A 38 13.46 5.74 -7.67
N GLU A 39 13.61 6.92 -7.08
CA GLU A 39 14.52 7.16 -5.98
C GLU A 39 13.86 8.02 -4.91
N VAL A 40 14.09 7.67 -3.65
CA VAL A 40 13.76 8.51 -2.50
C VAL A 40 15.02 9.22 -2.03
N ASN A 41 15.02 10.55 -2.05
CA ASN A 41 16.08 11.35 -1.48
C ASN A 41 16.07 11.25 0.04
N SER A 42 17.07 10.61 0.62
CA SER A 42 17.14 10.33 2.07
C SER A 42 17.19 11.58 2.96
N LYS A 43 17.60 12.74 2.41
CA LYS A 43 17.71 14.00 3.16
C LYS A 43 16.40 14.80 3.14
N THR A 44 15.69 14.78 2.02
CA THR A 44 14.48 15.60 1.82
C THR A 44 13.20 14.82 1.84
N GLY A 45 13.26 13.48 1.75
CA GLY A 45 12.08 12.60 1.61
C GLY A 45 11.41 12.68 0.24
N ARG A 46 11.92 13.50 -0.69
CA ARG A 46 11.33 13.66 -2.03
C ARG A 46 11.54 12.42 -2.88
N ILE A 47 10.56 12.11 -3.71
CA ILE A 47 10.57 10.98 -4.63
C ILE A 47 10.80 11.49 -6.04
N TYR A 48 11.80 10.92 -6.72
CA TYR A 48 12.12 11.25 -8.10
C TYR A 48 11.96 10.06 -9.01
N GLU A 49 11.32 10.26 -10.15
CA GLU A 49 11.36 9.35 -11.28
C GLU A 49 12.51 9.75 -12.18
N ASN A 50 13.43 8.82 -12.42
CA ASN A 50 14.63 9.03 -13.21
C ASN A 50 14.55 8.22 -14.52
N HIS A 51 14.90 8.91 -15.61
CA HIS A 51 14.97 8.34 -16.95
C HIS A 51 16.41 8.51 -17.44
N ASP A 52 17.12 7.42 -17.57
CA ASP A 52 18.52 7.38 -18.01
C ASP A 52 18.63 6.77 -19.40
N SER A 53 19.32 7.48 -20.32
CA SER A 53 19.57 7.02 -21.69
C SER A 53 20.97 7.41 -22.15
N LEU A 54 21.46 6.70 -23.18
CA LEU A 54 22.64 7.12 -23.92
C LEU A 54 22.19 7.72 -25.25
N ILE A 55 22.76 8.86 -25.60
CA ILE A 55 22.51 9.52 -26.87
C ILE A 55 23.83 9.76 -27.62
N ASN A 56 23.81 9.64 -28.93
CA ASN A 56 24.90 10.04 -29.79
C ASN A 56 24.88 11.55 -29.96
N TRP A 57 25.96 12.20 -29.57
CA TRP A 57 26.11 13.64 -29.72
C TRP A 57 26.60 13.99 -31.14
N PHE A 58 26.42 15.25 -31.54
CA PHE A 58 26.77 15.74 -32.89
C PHE A 58 28.26 15.59 -33.27
N ASP A 59 29.15 15.45 -32.26
CA ASP A 59 30.58 15.20 -32.46
C ASP A 59 30.95 13.70 -32.48
N GLY A 60 29.95 12.82 -32.48
CA GLY A 60 30.12 11.37 -32.45
C GLY A 60 30.37 10.78 -31.05
N SER A 61 30.44 11.61 -30.00
CA SER A 61 30.55 11.12 -28.64
C SER A 61 29.24 10.55 -28.11
N ILE A 62 29.34 9.57 -27.20
CA ILE A 62 28.19 9.01 -26.47
C ILE A 62 28.02 9.80 -25.18
N VAL A 63 26.87 10.41 -25.00
CA VAL A 63 26.51 11.20 -23.82
C VAL A 63 25.43 10.50 -23.03
N HIS A 64 25.61 10.43 -21.71
CA HIS A 64 24.56 10.00 -20.79
C HIS A 64 23.62 11.17 -20.51
N LEU A 65 22.36 10.97 -20.86
CA LEU A 65 21.25 11.87 -20.54
C LEU A 65 20.46 11.30 -19.37
N GLN A 66 20.32 12.08 -18.31
CA GLN A 66 19.42 11.76 -17.20
C GLN A 66 18.37 12.87 -17.06
N GLN A 67 17.12 12.48 -17.08
CA GLN A 67 15.99 13.34 -16.72
C GLN A 67 15.44 12.89 -15.38
N SER A 68 15.35 13.79 -14.40
CA SER A 68 14.76 13.55 -13.09
C SER A 68 13.51 14.39 -12.92
N ILE A 69 12.39 13.76 -12.59
CA ILE A 69 11.11 14.40 -12.38
C ILE A 69 10.74 14.20 -10.91
N ASP A 70 10.49 15.29 -10.20
CA ASP A 70 9.94 15.21 -8.83
C ASP A 70 8.48 14.77 -8.91
N ILE A 71 8.20 13.56 -8.41
CA ILE A 71 6.87 12.95 -8.39
C ILE A 71 6.28 12.89 -6.98
N THR A 72 6.88 13.59 -6.01
CA THR A 72 6.48 13.55 -4.60
C THR A 72 5.01 13.90 -4.42
N ASP A 73 4.60 15.04 -4.97
CA ASP A 73 3.22 15.51 -4.84
C ASP A 73 2.22 14.61 -5.58
N SER A 74 2.60 14.08 -6.74
CA SER A 74 1.78 13.13 -7.49
C SER A 74 1.59 11.81 -6.73
N LYS A 75 2.67 11.27 -6.14
CA LYS A 75 2.60 10.06 -5.31
C LYS A 75 1.75 10.28 -4.07
N LYS A 76 1.91 11.44 -3.40
CA LYS A 76 1.10 11.81 -2.24
C LYS A 76 -0.37 11.94 -2.62
N ALA A 77 -0.69 12.69 -3.67
CA ALA A 77 -2.07 12.85 -4.14
C ALA A 77 -2.71 11.50 -4.52
N PHE A 78 -1.95 10.61 -5.16
CA PHE A 78 -2.42 9.25 -5.46
C PHE A 78 -2.67 8.46 -4.19
N HIS A 79 -1.76 8.50 -3.21
CA HIS A 79 -1.94 7.84 -1.91
C HIS A 79 -3.20 8.35 -1.21
N ASP A 80 -3.34 9.68 -1.07
CA ASP A 80 -4.48 10.31 -0.39
C ASP A 80 -5.81 10.03 -1.10
N ALA A 81 -5.79 9.86 -2.43
CA ALA A 81 -6.97 9.46 -3.20
C ALA A 81 -7.36 7.99 -3.03
N CYS A 82 -6.38 7.11 -2.74
CA CYS A 82 -6.59 5.67 -2.68
C CYS A 82 -6.70 5.11 -1.25
N PHE A 83 -6.11 5.78 -0.24
CA PHE A 83 -6.08 5.27 1.12
C PHE A 83 -6.82 6.19 2.10
N ASP A 84 -7.52 5.59 3.05
CA ASP A 84 -8.19 6.28 4.16
C ASP A 84 -7.14 6.78 5.16
N GLU A 85 -7.19 8.06 5.50
CA GLU A 85 -6.19 8.74 6.34
C GLU A 85 -6.08 8.13 7.75
N LEU A 86 -7.21 7.73 8.34
CA LEU A 86 -7.24 7.18 9.70
C LEU A 86 -6.70 5.75 9.76
N THR A 87 -7.14 4.90 8.83
CA THR A 87 -6.93 3.45 8.92
C THR A 87 -5.84 2.94 7.99
N ASN A 88 -5.44 3.76 7.02
CA ASN A 88 -4.56 3.35 5.92
C ASN A 88 -5.04 2.06 5.21
N THR A 89 -6.36 1.84 5.19
CA THR A 89 -7.03 0.90 4.28
C THR A 89 -7.37 1.62 2.98
N LEU A 90 -7.79 0.91 1.95
CA LEU A 90 -8.26 1.59 0.76
C LEU A 90 -9.51 2.44 1.07
N THR A 91 -9.66 3.55 0.35
CA THR A 91 -10.91 4.32 0.35
C THR A 91 -12.04 3.52 -0.30
N ARG A 92 -13.29 3.87 0.01
CA ARG A 92 -14.48 3.28 -0.62
C ARG A 92 -14.39 3.26 -2.15
N ARG A 93 -13.90 4.35 -2.77
CA ARG A 93 -13.77 4.45 -4.21
C ARG A 93 -12.73 3.46 -4.75
N ALA A 94 -11.52 3.49 -4.21
CA ALA A 94 -10.44 2.62 -4.66
C ALA A 94 -10.78 1.14 -4.44
N GLY A 95 -11.37 0.80 -3.27
CA GLY A 95 -11.79 -0.56 -2.96
C GLY A 95 -12.88 -1.09 -3.91
N LYS A 96 -13.89 -0.27 -4.22
CA LYS A 96 -14.93 -0.63 -5.19
C LYS A 96 -14.39 -0.85 -6.60
N GLU A 97 -13.49 0.03 -7.07
CA GLU A 97 -12.85 -0.12 -8.39
C GLU A 97 -12.06 -1.44 -8.49
N LEU A 98 -11.34 -1.83 -7.43
CA LEU A 98 -10.63 -3.10 -7.39
C LEU A 98 -11.58 -4.30 -7.31
N LEU A 99 -12.63 -4.22 -6.50
CA LEU A 99 -13.64 -5.28 -6.39
C LEU A 99 -14.37 -5.50 -7.72
N GLU A 100 -14.72 -4.46 -8.44
CA GLU A 100 -15.33 -4.56 -9.77
C GLU A 100 -14.41 -5.26 -10.79
N LYS A 101 -13.11 -4.95 -10.75
CA LYS A 101 -12.11 -5.65 -11.57
C LYS A 101 -12.02 -7.12 -11.22
N LEU A 102 -12.03 -7.43 -9.91
CA LEU A 102 -11.97 -8.80 -9.41
C LEU A 102 -13.21 -9.60 -9.81
N ILE A 103 -14.42 -9.03 -9.70
CA ILE A 103 -15.67 -9.66 -10.14
C ILE A 103 -15.61 -10.00 -11.63
N LYS A 104 -15.13 -9.06 -12.47
CA LYS A 104 -14.98 -9.30 -13.91
C LYS A 104 -13.98 -10.44 -14.20
N ALA A 105 -12.86 -10.46 -13.47
CA ALA A 105 -11.85 -11.51 -13.61
C ALA A 105 -12.35 -12.87 -13.11
N ALA A 106 -13.11 -12.93 -12.02
CA ALA A 106 -13.70 -14.13 -11.49
C ALA A 106 -14.67 -14.78 -12.51
N HIS A 107 -15.51 -13.99 -13.15
CA HIS A 107 -16.42 -14.49 -14.21
C HIS A 107 -15.68 -15.05 -15.44
N GLN A 108 -14.47 -14.53 -15.74
CA GLN A 108 -13.68 -15.00 -16.89
C GLN A 108 -12.85 -16.26 -16.57
N ASN A 109 -12.35 -16.37 -15.35
CA ASN A 109 -11.35 -17.38 -14.97
C ASN A 109 -11.90 -18.47 -14.05
N CYS A 110 -13.18 -18.43 -13.67
CA CYS A 110 -13.81 -19.35 -12.71
C CYS A 110 -13.06 -19.44 -11.36
N HIS A 111 -12.45 -18.33 -10.92
CA HIS A 111 -11.80 -18.24 -9.62
C HIS A 111 -12.67 -17.42 -8.67
N GLY A 112 -13.28 -18.11 -7.69
CA GLY A 112 -14.11 -17.47 -6.68
C GLY A 112 -13.28 -16.69 -5.65
N PHE A 113 -13.98 -15.86 -4.89
CA PHE A 113 -13.44 -15.12 -3.74
C PHE A 113 -14.49 -14.98 -2.64
N ILE A 114 -14.06 -14.61 -1.43
CA ILE A 114 -14.98 -14.42 -0.30
C ILE A 114 -14.97 -12.95 0.08
N THR A 115 -16.15 -12.36 0.15
CA THR A 115 -16.34 -11.00 0.65
C THR A 115 -16.82 -11.05 2.09
N CYS A 116 -16.15 -10.32 2.97
CA CYS A 116 -16.54 -10.09 4.35
C CYS A 116 -16.92 -8.62 4.50
N MET A 117 -18.14 -8.31 4.85
CA MET A 117 -18.54 -6.99 5.32
C MET A 117 -18.63 -7.02 6.83
N PHE A 118 -18.02 -6.05 7.50
CA PHE A 118 -18.09 -5.97 8.95
C PHE A 118 -18.31 -4.53 9.44
N ASP A 119 -18.90 -4.44 10.63
CA ASP A 119 -19.24 -3.22 11.35
C ASP A 119 -18.61 -3.26 12.75
N ILE A 120 -17.99 -2.17 13.17
CA ILE A 120 -17.32 -2.07 14.48
C ILE A 120 -18.36 -1.89 15.58
N ASN A 121 -18.37 -2.82 16.53
CA ASN A 121 -19.32 -2.77 17.64
C ASN A 121 -19.04 -1.63 18.60
N SER A 122 -20.11 -0.98 19.06
CA SER A 122 -20.11 0.01 20.15
C SER A 122 -19.24 1.25 19.91
N LEU A 123 -18.86 1.56 18.67
CA LEU A 123 -18.05 2.75 18.35
C LEU A 123 -18.69 4.04 18.92
N LYS A 124 -20.00 4.20 18.76
CA LYS A 124 -20.72 5.36 19.31
C LYS A 124 -20.59 5.45 20.84
N GLN A 125 -20.73 4.32 21.55
CA GLN A 125 -20.63 4.31 23.02
C GLN A 125 -19.20 4.66 23.47
N VAL A 126 -18.18 4.18 22.74
CA VAL A 126 -16.78 4.53 23.02
C VAL A 126 -16.56 6.04 22.79
N ASN A 127 -17.07 6.59 21.69
CA ASN A 127 -16.99 8.04 21.42
C ASN A 127 -17.69 8.87 22.53
N ASP A 128 -18.90 8.46 22.91
CA ASP A 128 -19.70 9.21 23.88
C ASP A 128 -19.07 9.17 25.30
N ASN A 129 -18.45 8.05 25.68
CA ASN A 129 -17.87 7.86 27.01
C ASN A 129 -16.41 8.32 27.12
N TYR A 130 -15.61 8.19 26.05
CA TYR A 130 -14.15 8.38 26.10
C TYR A 130 -13.64 9.37 25.04
N GLY A 131 -14.52 9.92 24.21
CA GLY A 131 -14.19 10.89 23.17
C GLY A 131 -13.77 10.28 21.84
N HIS A 132 -13.85 11.08 20.77
CA HIS A 132 -13.56 10.64 19.38
C HIS A 132 -12.13 10.08 19.19
N SER A 133 -11.15 10.64 19.91
CA SER A 133 -9.78 10.13 19.86
C SER A 133 -9.67 8.67 20.30
N GLU A 134 -10.51 8.22 21.23
CA GLU A 134 -10.52 6.83 21.68
C GLU A 134 -11.29 5.95 20.69
N GLY A 135 -12.34 6.45 20.07
CA GLY A 135 -13.02 5.78 18.96
C GLY A 135 -12.11 5.59 17.75
N ASP A 136 -11.29 6.58 17.42
CA ASP A 136 -10.29 6.47 16.36
C ASP A 136 -9.27 5.36 16.67
N LYS A 137 -8.80 5.25 17.91
CA LYS A 137 -7.91 4.16 18.35
C LYS A 137 -8.58 2.78 18.24
N LEU A 138 -9.86 2.69 18.59
CA LEU A 138 -10.64 1.45 18.42
C LEU A 138 -10.65 1.02 16.97
N ILE A 139 -10.99 1.93 16.04
CA ILE A 139 -10.99 1.68 14.60
C ILE A 139 -9.61 1.23 14.11
N ILE A 140 -8.56 2.00 14.46
CA ILE A 140 -7.17 1.70 14.07
C ILE A 140 -6.75 0.32 14.58
N THR A 141 -7.05 0.00 15.84
CA THR A 141 -6.67 -1.28 16.46
C THR A 141 -7.29 -2.46 15.73
N ILE A 142 -8.58 -2.40 15.40
CA ILE A 142 -9.28 -3.46 14.65
C ILE A 142 -8.67 -3.61 13.25
N CYS A 143 -8.49 -2.49 12.53
CA CYS A 143 -7.91 -2.52 11.19
C CYS A 143 -6.47 -3.07 11.17
N GLN A 144 -5.63 -2.65 12.11
CA GLN A 144 -4.25 -3.14 12.22
C GLN A 144 -4.17 -4.61 12.58
N THR A 145 -5.05 -5.08 13.48
CA THR A 145 -5.10 -6.50 13.86
C THR A 145 -5.52 -7.35 12.67
N LEU A 146 -6.57 -6.96 11.96
CA LEU A 146 -7.05 -7.69 10.78
C LEU A 146 -5.99 -7.72 9.66
N LYS A 147 -5.29 -6.62 9.40
CA LYS A 147 -4.22 -6.53 8.38
C LYS A 147 -3.10 -7.56 8.56
N LYS A 148 -2.82 -8.02 9.77
CA LYS A 148 -1.80 -9.05 10.02
C LYS A 148 -2.13 -10.42 9.41
N TYR A 149 -3.40 -10.65 9.12
CA TYR A 149 -3.92 -11.91 8.61
C TYR A 149 -4.26 -11.87 7.12
N LEU A 150 -4.10 -10.72 6.47
CA LEU A 150 -4.39 -10.55 5.06
C LEU A 150 -3.17 -10.84 4.19
N GLY A 151 -3.40 -11.51 3.06
CA GLY A 151 -2.41 -11.73 2.01
C GLY A 151 -2.26 -10.53 1.08
N SER A 152 -1.22 -10.55 0.23
CA SER A 152 -0.93 -9.47 -0.73
C SER A 152 -1.99 -9.31 -1.83
N GLY A 153 -2.80 -10.34 -2.08
CA GLY A 153 -3.90 -10.32 -3.05
C GLY A 153 -5.23 -9.86 -2.46
N ASP A 154 -5.34 -9.78 -1.12
CA ASP A 154 -6.59 -9.44 -0.46
C ASP A 154 -6.86 -7.94 -0.54
N ILE A 155 -8.13 -7.56 -0.66
CA ILE A 155 -8.57 -6.17 -0.75
C ILE A 155 -9.23 -5.78 0.56
N PHE A 156 -8.78 -4.68 1.19
CA PHE A 156 -9.36 -4.18 2.43
C PHE A 156 -9.65 -2.69 2.30
N PHE A 157 -10.92 -2.31 2.43
CA PHE A 157 -11.34 -0.91 2.30
C PHE A 157 -12.40 -0.49 3.30
N ARG A 158 -12.38 0.78 3.64
CA ARG A 158 -13.39 1.42 4.47
C ARG A 158 -14.57 1.86 3.62
N LEU A 159 -15.77 1.45 4.00
CA LEU A 159 -17.00 1.78 3.29
C LEU A 159 -17.59 3.10 3.79
N SER A 160 -17.70 3.24 5.12
CA SER A 160 -18.10 4.45 5.84
C SER A 160 -17.68 4.31 7.30
N GLY A 161 -17.65 5.35 8.08
CA GLY A 161 -17.50 5.40 9.55
C GLY A 161 -16.87 4.15 10.19
N ASP A 162 -17.71 3.23 10.60
CA ASP A 162 -17.43 1.96 11.25
C ASP A 162 -17.56 0.72 10.34
N GLU A 163 -18.00 0.92 9.08
CA GLU A 163 -18.24 -0.16 8.12
C GLU A 163 -17.04 -0.40 7.20
N PHE A 164 -16.68 -1.67 7.03
CA PHE A 164 -15.54 -2.11 6.24
C PHE A 164 -15.87 -3.30 5.37
N ILE A 165 -15.10 -3.48 4.29
CA ILE A 165 -15.14 -4.67 3.44
C ILE A 165 -13.73 -5.24 3.31
N VAL A 166 -13.63 -6.56 3.47
CA VAL A 166 -12.45 -7.36 3.13
C VAL A 166 -12.83 -8.37 2.05
N VAL A 167 -11.98 -8.48 1.04
CA VAL A 167 -12.13 -9.51 0.00
C VAL A 167 -10.95 -10.43 0.08
N PHE A 168 -11.20 -11.68 0.37
CA PHE A 168 -10.22 -12.76 0.48
C PHE A 168 -10.16 -13.51 -0.85
N THR A 169 -9.02 -13.43 -1.55
CA THR A 169 -8.89 -13.92 -2.93
C THR A 169 -8.45 -15.37 -3.05
N GLU A 170 -7.67 -15.87 -2.09
CA GLU A 170 -7.09 -17.23 -2.13
C GLU A 170 -7.42 -18.03 -0.87
N HIS A 171 -8.63 -17.85 -0.35
CA HIS A 171 -9.06 -18.46 0.91
C HIS A 171 -10.34 -19.27 0.74
N SER A 172 -10.47 -20.38 1.47
CA SER A 172 -11.74 -21.08 1.64
C SER A 172 -12.62 -20.36 2.68
N LEU A 173 -13.94 -20.57 2.61
CA LEU A 173 -14.89 -20.01 3.58
C LEU A 173 -14.55 -20.43 5.02
N GLN A 174 -14.11 -21.67 5.20
CA GLN A 174 -13.68 -22.16 6.51
C GLN A 174 -12.45 -21.43 7.02
N ASN A 175 -11.44 -21.23 6.16
CA ASN A 175 -10.22 -20.50 6.50
C ASN A 175 -10.51 -19.04 6.88
N VAL A 176 -11.39 -18.34 6.13
CA VAL A 176 -11.82 -16.98 6.47
C VAL A 176 -12.48 -16.91 7.84
N LYS A 177 -13.39 -17.86 8.17
CA LYS A 177 -14.00 -17.93 9.51
C LYS A 177 -12.96 -18.08 10.61
N GLU A 178 -11.97 -18.94 10.41
CA GLU A 178 -10.87 -19.14 11.38
C GLU A 178 -10.02 -17.88 11.55
N ILE A 179 -9.70 -17.17 10.45
CA ILE A 179 -9.01 -15.88 10.48
C ILE A 179 -9.78 -14.88 11.32
N LEU A 180 -11.07 -14.68 11.04
CA LEU A 180 -11.90 -13.72 11.76
C LEU A 180 -12.03 -14.06 13.25
N GLN A 181 -12.15 -15.35 13.60
CA GLN A 181 -12.13 -15.78 14.99
C GLN A 181 -10.80 -15.48 15.69
N LYS A 182 -9.66 -15.74 15.04
CA LYS A 182 -8.32 -15.41 15.57
C LYS A 182 -8.19 -13.92 15.81
N VAL A 183 -8.66 -13.08 14.88
CA VAL A 183 -8.66 -11.61 15.02
C VAL A 183 -9.47 -11.20 16.26
N LEU A 184 -10.69 -11.70 16.44
CA LEU A 184 -11.52 -11.39 17.60
C LEU A 184 -10.88 -11.81 18.91
N ILE A 185 -10.26 -12.99 18.97
CA ILE A 185 -9.53 -13.47 20.15
C ILE A 185 -8.32 -12.57 20.44
N GLU A 186 -7.56 -12.17 19.42
CA GLU A 186 -6.41 -11.28 19.59
C GLU A 186 -6.83 -9.90 20.11
N LEU A 187 -7.92 -9.34 19.58
CA LEU A 187 -8.48 -8.07 20.04
C LEU A 187 -8.88 -8.14 21.52
N LYS A 188 -9.59 -9.20 21.92
CA LYS A 188 -9.99 -9.43 23.32
C LYS A 188 -8.79 -9.55 24.25
N ASN A 189 -7.81 -10.36 23.89
CA ASN A 189 -6.58 -10.54 24.67
C ASN A 189 -5.78 -9.23 24.81
N SER A 190 -5.72 -8.45 23.73
CA SER A 190 -5.06 -7.15 23.74
C SER A 190 -5.77 -6.16 24.66
N ALA A 191 -7.10 -6.13 24.65
CA ALA A 191 -7.89 -5.28 25.55
C ALA A 191 -7.65 -5.61 27.00
N GLN A 192 -7.65 -6.89 27.36
CA GLN A 192 -7.37 -7.35 28.73
C GLN A 192 -5.95 -7.00 29.18
N LYS A 193 -4.96 -7.24 28.31
CA LYS A 193 -3.55 -6.93 28.60
C LYS A 193 -3.31 -5.45 28.84
N ASN A 194 -4.00 -4.58 28.10
CA ASN A 194 -3.85 -3.13 28.18
C ASN A 194 -4.88 -2.48 29.12
N ALA A 195 -5.68 -3.26 29.84
CA ALA A 195 -6.75 -2.81 30.74
C ALA A 195 -7.67 -1.76 30.06
N LEU A 196 -8.05 -2.00 28.80
CA LEU A 196 -8.95 -1.10 28.10
C LEU A 196 -10.33 -1.10 28.75
N PRO A 197 -11.01 0.05 28.85
CA PRO A 197 -12.35 0.13 29.47
C PRO A 197 -13.47 -0.42 28.56
N TYR A 198 -13.14 -0.90 27.36
CA TYR A 198 -14.07 -1.51 26.40
C TYR A 198 -13.38 -2.70 25.69
N GLU A 199 -14.17 -3.61 25.14
CA GLU A 199 -13.69 -4.76 24.34
C GLU A 199 -13.82 -4.46 22.84
N PRO A 200 -12.70 -4.27 22.10
CA PRO A 200 -12.74 -4.10 20.65
C PRO A 200 -13.32 -5.35 19.98
N SER A 201 -14.37 -5.19 19.20
CA SER A 201 -15.02 -6.27 18.47
C SER A 201 -15.77 -5.73 17.26
N PHE A 202 -16.15 -6.64 16.37
CA PHE A 202 -16.96 -6.33 15.19
C PHE A 202 -17.93 -7.46 14.87
N THR A 203 -19.02 -7.11 14.21
CA THR A 203 -20.00 -8.05 13.67
C THR A 203 -19.80 -8.15 12.16
N TYR A 204 -19.89 -9.34 11.59
CA TYR A 204 -19.60 -9.54 10.16
C TYR A 204 -20.57 -10.46 9.45
N GLY A 205 -20.68 -10.27 8.13
CA GLY A 205 -21.36 -11.15 7.19
C GLY A 205 -20.40 -11.62 6.11
N LEU A 206 -20.54 -12.86 5.66
CA LEU A 206 -19.71 -13.46 4.61
C LEU A 206 -20.55 -13.78 3.38
N LEU A 207 -20.02 -13.49 2.21
CA LEU A 207 -20.56 -13.86 0.91
C LEU A 207 -19.48 -14.54 0.08
N GLU A 208 -19.74 -15.77 -0.35
CA GLU A 208 -18.88 -16.48 -1.31
C GLU A 208 -19.35 -16.15 -2.73
N VAL A 209 -18.43 -15.68 -3.55
CA VAL A 209 -18.65 -15.34 -4.96
C VAL A 209 -17.92 -16.39 -5.79
N GLN A 210 -18.66 -17.07 -6.68
CA GLN A 210 -18.16 -18.12 -7.57
C GLN A 210 -18.23 -17.67 -9.03
#